data_ebd095785f1ec6f413d93f017cd525cf
#
_entry.id   ebd095785f1ec6f413d93f017cd525cf
#
_cell.length_a   1.000
_cell.length_b   1.000
_cell.length_c   1.000
_cell.angle_alpha   90.00
_cell.angle_beta   90.00
_cell.angle_gamma   90.00
#
_symmetry.space_group_name_H-M   'P 1'
#
loop_
_entity.id
_entity.type
_entity.pdbx_description
1 polymer ?
#
loop_
_entity_poly.entity_id
_entity_poly.type
_entity_poly.pdbx_seq_one_letter_code
_entity_poly.pdbx_strand_id
1 'polypeptide(L)'
;MKRSFVKGFVSILGGNFVSMFVSLLLTPILIRTLGSSQYGQYAVVLSVFGPLMILVNAGLFPGIRKFVGEHPDDPAWRDGLFGFYTRVAIGFAVFGIAVVLVAVLSGAIDMFFGESFRPLFYIVVLMVPLYQFFVLGRGTLMALGLEHYSEPVAALQQLLFKGLGILLVLAGLGVAGALLGYAVSLFVAAALCLAFATRHVELRSVIDPLSLDIEKRELLGFNTLSVVHAFLASSLLNADVLLIQLFQGSSQAGYYKAALVVSAFLWFVPRALKTTLLHSTAELWAEDRRDRISARASRLTRYSLVSVMLLVLGLGALADAFVSIYYGASFAPTVTPLLLLLPGTFGFALARPLMAIGQANGSLRTLIAATGSAAVINVVLNLLLIPTYGMSGAAVATSVGYGSMLLFHLAGARVIGYDPLADLRLGRVIASGALAGVVIVGLATAIGSDLVSLVVVPPVGLAVYAAASIGTGAIGTAELRTILRQLPLPQVGPLRRLIDSE
;
A
#
# COMPACT_ATOMS: atom_id res chain seq x y z
N MET A 1 22.54 10.94 -18.06
CA MET A 1 21.96 10.49 -16.78
C MET A 1 20.67 11.21 -16.38
N LYS A 2 20.57 12.56 -16.31
CA LYS A 2 19.34 13.26 -15.83
C LYS A 2 18.04 12.98 -16.60
N ARG A 3 18.08 12.78 -17.92
CA ARG A 3 16.87 12.57 -18.76
C ARG A 3 16.23 11.19 -18.60
N SER A 4 17.01 10.16 -18.28
CA SER A 4 16.53 8.80 -17.99
C SER A 4 15.82 8.72 -16.64
N PHE A 5 16.37 9.36 -15.61
CA PHE A 5 15.80 9.39 -14.26
C PHE A 5 14.40 10.05 -14.22
N VAL A 6 14.25 11.20 -14.91
CA VAL A 6 12.94 11.90 -14.98
C VAL A 6 11.88 11.05 -15.69
N LYS A 7 12.26 10.37 -16.80
CA LYS A 7 11.33 9.48 -17.52
C LYS A 7 10.89 8.29 -16.64
N GLY A 8 11.82 7.64 -15.94
CA GLY A 8 11.51 6.56 -15.00
C GLY A 8 10.61 7.00 -13.86
N PHE A 9 10.90 8.15 -13.25
CA PHE A 9 10.10 8.73 -12.17
C PHE A 9 8.67 9.07 -12.60
N VAL A 10 8.49 9.71 -13.77
CA VAL A 10 7.17 10.02 -14.35
C VAL A 10 6.40 8.75 -14.68
N SER A 11 7.08 7.71 -15.19
CA SER A 11 6.45 6.41 -15.48
C SER A 11 5.94 5.73 -14.22
N ILE A 12 6.72 5.72 -13.13
CA ILE A 12 6.33 5.14 -11.83
C ILE A 12 5.13 5.88 -11.24
N LEU A 13 5.16 7.22 -11.23
CA LEU A 13 4.03 8.01 -10.73
C LEU A 13 2.77 7.81 -11.57
N GLY A 14 2.90 7.82 -12.89
CA GLY A 14 1.78 7.58 -13.81
C GLY A 14 1.17 6.20 -13.62
N GLY A 15 2.00 5.15 -13.51
CA GLY A 15 1.55 3.78 -13.28
C GLY A 15 0.79 3.62 -11.96
N ASN A 16 1.29 4.22 -10.88
CA ASN A 16 0.63 4.20 -9.57
C ASN A 16 -0.73 4.94 -9.60
N PHE A 17 -0.81 6.08 -10.30
CA PHE A 17 -2.05 6.84 -10.45
C PHE A 17 -3.10 6.05 -11.24
N VAL A 18 -2.72 5.47 -12.38
CA VAL A 18 -3.60 4.62 -13.19
C VAL A 18 -4.09 3.43 -12.38
N SER A 19 -3.20 2.72 -11.70
CA SER A 19 -3.55 1.56 -10.86
C SER A 19 -4.54 1.92 -9.75
N MET A 20 -4.38 3.09 -9.13
CA MET A 20 -5.29 3.56 -8.10
C MET A 20 -6.66 3.94 -8.68
N PHE A 21 -6.70 4.65 -9.78
CA PHE A 21 -7.94 5.04 -10.46
C PHE A 21 -8.73 3.82 -10.94
N VAL A 22 -8.04 2.85 -11.55
CA VAL A 22 -8.62 1.56 -11.94
C VAL A 22 -9.17 0.82 -10.72
N SER A 23 -8.44 0.80 -9.60
CA SER A 23 -8.91 0.18 -8.37
C SER A 23 -10.17 0.85 -7.82
N LEU A 24 -10.21 2.18 -7.84
CA LEU A 24 -11.37 2.96 -7.38
C LEU A 24 -12.63 2.63 -8.20
N LEU A 25 -12.50 2.51 -9.53
CA LEU A 25 -13.64 2.24 -10.40
C LEU A 25 -14.08 0.77 -10.40
N LEU A 26 -13.13 -0.16 -10.37
CA LEU A 26 -13.42 -1.59 -10.56
C LEU A 26 -13.72 -2.33 -9.25
N THR A 27 -13.20 -1.86 -8.12
CA THR A 27 -13.42 -2.53 -6.82
C THR A 27 -14.91 -2.63 -6.42
N PRO A 28 -15.75 -1.58 -6.54
CA PRO A 28 -17.16 -1.69 -6.20
C PRO A 28 -17.91 -2.68 -7.11
N ILE A 29 -17.55 -2.76 -8.38
CA ILE A 29 -18.14 -3.73 -9.30
C ILE A 29 -17.88 -5.15 -8.81
N LEU A 30 -16.60 -5.46 -8.49
CA LEU A 30 -16.21 -6.76 -7.96
C LEU A 30 -16.95 -7.09 -6.65
N ILE A 31 -17.02 -6.14 -5.71
CA ILE A 31 -17.66 -6.30 -4.40
C ILE A 31 -19.16 -6.55 -4.56
N ARG A 32 -19.84 -5.76 -5.38
CA ARG A 32 -21.29 -5.92 -5.61
C ARG A 32 -21.61 -7.24 -6.28
N THR A 33 -20.78 -7.69 -7.25
CA THR A 33 -21.04 -8.93 -7.99
C THR A 33 -20.78 -10.17 -7.13
N LEU A 34 -19.74 -10.17 -6.30
CA LEU A 34 -19.44 -11.29 -5.41
C LEU A 34 -20.34 -11.35 -4.17
N GLY A 35 -20.81 -10.21 -3.69
CA GLY A 35 -21.48 -10.10 -2.39
C GLY A 35 -20.49 -10.31 -1.23
N SER A 36 -20.99 -10.19 0.02
CA SER A 36 -20.12 -10.17 1.21
C SER A 36 -19.37 -11.48 1.44
N SER A 37 -20.06 -12.63 1.27
CA SER A 37 -19.44 -13.94 1.56
C SER A 37 -18.33 -14.30 0.57
N GLN A 38 -18.60 -14.22 -0.74
CA GLN A 38 -17.57 -14.54 -1.74
C GLN A 38 -16.46 -13.49 -1.76
N TYR A 39 -16.79 -12.19 -1.53
CA TYR A 39 -15.76 -11.17 -1.39
C TYR A 39 -14.88 -11.40 -0.15
N GLY A 40 -15.46 -11.92 0.93
CA GLY A 40 -14.73 -12.36 2.11
C GLY A 40 -13.77 -13.51 1.80
N GLN A 41 -14.23 -14.55 1.11
CA GLN A 41 -13.35 -15.66 0.67
C GLN A 41 -12.18 -15.14 -0.20
N TYR A 42 -12.47 -14.29 -1.17
CA TYR A 42 -11.45 -13.63 -1.99
C TYR A 42 -10.44 -12.85 -1.14
N ALA A 43 -10.92 -12.06 -0.18
CA ALA A 43 -10.09 -11.26 0.71
C ALA A 43 -9.20 -12.14 1.60
N VAL A 44 -9.72 -13.24 2.12
CA VAL A 44 -8.97 -14.22 2.95
C VAL A 44 -7.85 -14.87 2.13
N VAL A 45 -8.16 -15.36 0.92
CA VAL A 45 -7.13 -15.97 0.05
C VAL A 45 -6.00 -14.98 -0.25
N LEU A 46 -6.33 -13.73 -0.57
CA LEU A 46 -5.30 -12.69 -0.80
C LEU A 46 -4.56 -12.30 0.48
N SER A 47 -5.21 -12.38 1.65
CA SER A 47 -4.58 -12.10 2.95
C SER A 47 -3.63 -13.21 3.39
N VAL A 48 -3.76 -14.43 2.85
CA VAL A 48 -2.76 -15.51 2.97
C VAL A 48 -1.68 -15.35 1.91
N PHE A 49 -2.07 -15.11 0.65
CA PHE A 49 -1.14 -15.04 -0.48
C PHE A 49 -0.11 -13.91 -0.34
N GLY A 50 -0.53 -12.73 0.11
CA GLY A 50 0.37 -11.58 0.29
C GLY A 50 1.56 -11.86 1.23
N PRO A 51 1.33 -12.22 2.52
CA PRO A 51 2.39 -12.61 3.45
C PRO A 51 3.22 -13.80 2.98
N LEU A 52 2.58 -14.83 2.38
CA LEU A 52 3.28 -15.97 1.80
C LEU A 52 4.30 -15.51 0.74
N MET A 53 3.88 -14.63 -0.18
CA MET A 53 4.78 -14.15 -1.23
C MET A 53 5.90 -13.23 -0.71
N ILE A 54 5.74 -12.57 0.43
CA ILE A 54 6.86 -11.85 1.07
C ILE A 54 7.94 -12.84 1.51
N LEU A 55 7.55 -13.97 2.09
CA LEU A 55 8.47 -15.03 2.52
C LEU A 55 9.10 -15.75 1.32
N VAL A 56 8.29 -16.13 0.32
CA VAL A 56 8.74 -16.81 -0.91
C VAL A 56 9.66 -15.92 -1.73
N ASN A 57 9.41 -14.62 -1.81
CA ASN A 57 10.32 -13.68 -2.49
C ASN A 57 11.64 -13.47 -1.75
N ALA A 58 11.65 -13.63 -0.42
CA ALA A 58 12.85 -13.53 0.42
C ALA A 58 13.78 -12.35 0.08
N GLY A 59 13.21 -11.22 -0.34
CA GLY A 59 13.97 -10.04 -0.75
C GLY A 59 14.58 -10.10 -2.17
N LEU A 60 14.12 -11.00 -3.02
CA LEU A 60 14.59 -11.18 -4.40
C LEU A 60 14.59 -9.85 -5.20
N PHE A 61 13.47 -9.12 -5.17
CA PHE A 61 13.31 -7.88 -5.93
C PHE A 61 14.34 -6.79 -5.57
N PRO A 62 14.51 -6.40 -4.29
CA PRO A 62 15.54 -5.43 -3.93
C PRO A 62 16.97 -5.97 -4.13
N GLY A 63 17.19 -7.29 -3.96
CA GLY A 63 18.49 -7.92 -4.21
C GLY A 63 18.92 -7.80 -5.68
N ILE A 64 18.06 -8.19 -6.61
CA ILE A 64 18.31 -8.06 -8.05
C ILE A 64 18.58 -6.59 -8.40
N ARG A 65 17.74 -5.67 -7.95
CA ARG A 65 17.92 -4.24 -8.25
C ARG A 65 19.23 -3.67 -7.73
N LYS A 66 19.67 -4.10 -6.56
CA LYS A 66 20.95 -3.65 -6.01
C LYS A 66 22.09 -4.28 -6.81
N PHE A 67 22.25 -5.59 -6.72
CA PHE A 67 23.45 -6.27 -7.16
C PHE A 67 23.61 -6.32 -8.69
N VAL A 68 22.55 -6.57 -9.45
CA VAL A 68 22.63 -6.49 -10.92
C VAL A 68 22.85 -5.05 -11.39
N GLY A 69 22.27 -4.07 -10.66
CA GLY A 69 22.41 -2.65 -10.97
C GLY A 69 23.75 -2.01 -10.56
N GLU A 70 24.63 -2.72 -9.82
CA GLU A 70 25.97 -2.21 -9.46
C GLU A 70 26.88 -2.10 -10.67
N HIS A 71 26.86 -3.09 -11.57
CA HIS A 71 27.66 -3.10 -12.81
C HIS A 71 26.80 -3.54 -14.00
N PRO A 72 25.83 -2.73 -14.43
CA PRO A 72 24.86 -3.12 -15.47
C PRO A 72 25.48 -3.25 -16.86
N ASP A 73 26.63 -2.61 -17.09
CA ASP A 73 27.35 -2.63 -18.37
C ASP A 73 28.35 -3.80 -18.47
N ASP A 74 28.59 -4.55 -17.37
CA ASP A 74 29.41 -5.77 -17.36
C ASP A 74 28.54 -7.01 -17.63
N PRO A 75 28.67 -7.66 -18.81
CA PRO A 75 27.87 -8.83 -19.15
C PRO A 75 28.09 -10.00 -18.18
N ALA A 76 29.34 -10.27 -17.77
CA ALA A 76 29.65 -11.40 -16.89
C ALA A 76 29.01 -11.22 -15.51
N TRP A 77 29.07 -10.00 -14.97
CA TRP A 77 28.42 -9.62 -13.72
C TRP A 77 26.90 -9.75 -13.81
N ARG A 78 26.30 -9.10 -14.78
CA ARG A 78 24.86 -9.04 -14.98
C ARG A 78 24.26 -10.43 -15.19
N ASP A 79 24.85 -11.21 -16.12
CA ASP A 79 24.33 -12.51 -16.50
C ASP A 79 24.54 -13.53 -15.38
N GLY A 80 25.70 -13.51 -14.70
CA GLY A 80 25.98 -14.35 -13.55
C GLY A 80 24.99 -14.14 -12.40
N LEU A 81 24.70 -12.88 -12.04
CA LEU A 81 23.72 -12.56 -11.00
C LEU A 81 22.29 -12.86 -11.42
N PHE A 82 21.90 -12.59 -12.67
CA PHE A 82 20.60 -12.99 -13.19
C PHE A 82 20.40 -14.51 -13.08
N GLY A 83 21.39 -15.30 -13.50
CA GLY A 83 21.35 -16.76 -13.37
C GLY A 83 21.24 -17.22 -11.92
N PHE A 84 22.02 -16.62 -11.00
CA PHE A 84 21.95 -16.92 -9.57
C PHE A 84 20.55 -16.64 -9.01
N TYR A 85 20.02 -15.42 -9.21
CA TYR A 85 18.72 -15.04 -8.70
C TYR A 85 17.56 -15.82 -9.35
N THR A 86 17.70 -16.27 -10.59
CA THR A 86 16.72 -17.15 -11.24
C THR A 86 16.67 -18.51 -10.56
N ARG A 87 17.82 -19.12 -10.25
CA ARG A 87 17.87 -20.38 -9.47
C ARG A 87 17.25 -20.23 -8.08
N VAL A 88 17.56 -19.12 -7.39
CA VAL A 88 16.95 -18.79 -6.09
C VAL A 88 15.44 -18.63 -6.22
N ALA A 89 14.97 -17.93 -7.26
CA ALA A 89 13.54 -17.75 -7.52
C ALA A 89 12.83 -19.08 -7.76
N ILE A 90 13.42 -19.99 -8.54
CA ILE A 90 12.88 -21.34 -8.78
C ILE A 90 12.82 -22.12 -7.46
N GLY A 91 13.90 -22.12 -6.68
CA GLY A 91 13.95 -22.84 -5.40
C GLY A 91 12.87 -22.36 -4.42
N PHE A 92 12.72 -21.07 -4.27
CA PHE A 92 11.67 -20.50 -3.41
C PHE A 92 10.26 -20.68 -3.99
N ALA A 93 10.08 -20.67 -5.31
CA ALA A 93 8.78 -20.99 -5.92
C ALA A 93 8.39 -22.44 -5.64
N VAL A 94 9.30 -23.39 -5.81
CA VAL A 94 9.09 -24.82 -5.48
C VAL A 94 8.76 -24.97 -3.99
N PHE A 95 9.49 -24.31 -3.11
CA PHE A 95 9.21 -24.31 -1.67
C PHE A 95 7.81 -23.75 -1.38
N GLY A 96 7.44 -22.60 -1.96
CA GLY A 96 6.11 -22.00 -1.78
C GLY A 96 4.98 -22.89 -2.29
N ILE A 97 5.17 -23.52 -3.47
CA ILE A 97 4.25 -24.54 -4.01
C ILE A 97 4.09 -25.69 -3.01
N ALA A 98 5.21 -26.23 -2.51
CA ALA A 98 5.19 -27.35 -1.57
C ALA A 98 4.44 -27.00 -0.28
N VAL A 99 4.68 -25.82 0.29
CA VAL A 99 3.98 -25.33 1.49
C VAL A 99 2.46 -25.27 1.26
N VAL A 100 2.01 -24.68 0.14
CA VAL A 100 0.58 -24.58 -0.16
C VAL A 100 -0.03 -25.94 -0.43
N LEU A 101 0.65 -26.81 -1.20
CA LEU A 101 0.17 -28.17 -1.48
C LEU A 101 0.07 -29.01 -0.21
N VAL A 102 1.07 -28.96 0.67
CA VAL A 102 1.01 -29.65 1.97
C VAL A 102 -0.18 -29.15 2.79
N ALA A 103 -0.42 -27.83 2.84
CA ALA A 103 -1.57 -27.27 3.56
C ALA A 103 -2.92 -27.74 2.98
N VAL A 104 -3.02 -27.87 1.64
CA VAL A 104 -4.24 -28.37 0.97
C VAL A 104 -4.42 -29.86 1.19
N LEU A 105 -3.36 -30.66 0.97
CA LEU A 105 -3.44 -32.13 1.02
C LEU A 105 -3.56 -32.67 2.45
N SER A 106 -3.02 -31.97 3.46
CA SER A 106 -3.19 -32.33 4.88
C SER A 106 -4.57 -32.01 5.45
N GLY A 107 -5.43 -31.30 4.68
CA GLY A 107 -6.73 -30.84 5.18
C GLY A 107 -6.63 -29.58 6.06
N ALA A 108 -5.46 -28.98 6.24
CA ALA A 108 -5.31 -27.79 7.06
C ALA A 108 -6.14 -26.61 6.53
N ILE A 109 -6.24 -26.44 5.19
CA ILE A 109 -7.08 -25.41 4.59
C ILE A 109 -8.55 -25.59 4.97
N ASP A 110 -9.05 -26.82 4.93
CA ASP A 110 -10.44 -27.13 5.28
C ASP A 110 -10.70 -26.92 6.76
N MET A 111 -9.75 -27.32 7.60
CA MET A 111 -9.83 -27.15 9.05
C MET A 111 -9.89 -25.69 9.48
N PHE A 112 -9.08 -24.82 8.87
CA PHE A 112 -8.99 -23.41 9.28
C PHE A 112 -9.99 -22.50 8.55
N PHE A 113 -10.30 -22.77 7.28
CA PHE A 113 -11.11 -21.85 6.45
C PHE A 113 -12.41 -22.48 5.94
N GLY A 114 -12.51 -23.82 5.93
CA GLY A 114 -13.63 -24.58 5.41
C GLY A 114 -13.36 -25.16 4.00
N GLU A 115 -14.10 -26.22 3.64
CA GLU A 115 -13.91 -26.98 2.39
C GLU A 115 -14.02 -26.11 1.12
N SER A 116 -14.83 -25.04 1.15
CA SER A 116 -15.01 -24.14 0.02
C SER A 116 -13.73 -23.39 -0.39
N PHE A 117 -12.72 -23.35 0.47
CA PHE A 117 -11.43 -22.72 0.18
C PHE A 117 -10.45 -23.65 -0.55
N ARG A 118 -10.60 -24.98 -0.43
CA ARG A 118 -9.68 -25.93 -1.06
C ARG A 118 -9.46 -25.68 -2.55
N PRO A 119 -10.48 -25.53 -3.40
CA PRO A 119 -10.29 -25.25 -4.82
C PRO A 119 -9.61 -23.90 -5.06
N LEU A 120 -9.82 -22.91 -4.20
CA LEU A 120 -9.20 -21.60 -4.32
C LEU A 120 -7.68 -21.66 -4.06
N PHE A 121 -7.25 -22.50 -3.11
CA PHE A 121 -5.84 -22.68 -2.81
C PHE A 121 -5.09 -23.47 -3.88
N TYR A 122 -5.74 -24.31 -4.70
CA TYR A 122 -5.11 -24.85 -5.92
C TYR A 122 -4.79 -23.75 -6.93
N ILE A 123 -5.62 -22.69 -7.02
CA ILE A 123 -5.29 -21.53 -7.85
C ILE A 123 -4.09 -20.77 -7.26
N VAL A 124 -3.98 -20.68 -5.92
CA VAL A 124 -2.81 -20.07 -5.25
C VAL A 124 -1.52 -20.83 -5.60
N VAL A 125 -1.54 -22.18 -5.67
CA VAL A 125 -0.39 -22.98 -6.13
C VAL A 125 0.11 -22.49 -7.49
N LEU A 126 -0.81 -22.23 -8.43
CA LEU A 126 -0.47 -21.69 -9.74
C LEU A 126 0.06 -20.25 -9.67
N MET A 127 -0.51 -19.43 -8.79
CA MET A 127 -0.14 -18.01 -8.64
C MET A 127 1.28 -17.82 -8.09
N VAL A 128 1.76 -18.73 -7.23
CA VAL A 128 3.09 -18.61 -6.59
C VAL A 128 4.22 -18.49 -7.62
N PRO A 129 4.43 -19.42 -8.56
CA PRO A 129 5.50 -19.30 -9.53
C PRO A 129 5.29 -18.13 -10.50
N LEU A 130 4.05 -17.83 -10.90
CA LEU A 130 3.75 -16.73 -11.79
C LEU A 130 4.13 -15.38 -11.18
N TYR A 131 3.81 -15.17 -9.89
CA TYR A 131 4.21 -13.97 -9.17
C TYR A 131 5.74 -13.87 -9.02
N GLN A 132 6.38 -14.99 -8.71
CA GLN A 132 7.83 -15.05 -8.53
C GLN A 132 8.58 -14.67 -9.81
N PHE A 133 8.17 -15.21 -10.97
CA PHE A 133 8.76 -14.87 -12.26
C PHE A 133 8.45 -13.44 -12.72
N PHE A 134 7.27 -12.93 -12.41
CA PHE A 134 6.96 -11.51 -12.64
C PHE A 134 7.91 -10.60 -11.84
N VAL A 135 8.12 -10.90 -10.55
CA VAL A 135 9.03 -10.14 -9.69
C VAL A 135 10.47 -10.22 -10.17
N LEU A 136 10.93 -11.39 -10.60
CA LEU A 136 12.25 -11.60 -11.19
C LEU A 136 12.46 -10.74 -12.44
N GLY A 137 11.56 -10.86 -13.41
CA GLY A 137 11.66 -10.14 -14.68
C GLY A 137 11.56 -8.62 -14.49
N ARG A 138 10.61 -8.16 -13.68
CA ARG A 138 10.47 -6.72 -13.37
C ARG A 138 11.71 -6.18 -12.63
N GLY A 139 12.22 -6.93 -11.65
CA GLY A 139 13.41 -6.56 -10.89
C GLY A 139 14.65 -6.42 -11.79
N THR A 140 14.84 -7.36 -12.71
CA THR A 140 15.92 -7.34 -13.70
C THR A 140 15.83 -6.12 -14.63
N LEU A 141 14.64 -5.84 -15.20
CA LEU A 141 14.44 -4.65 -16.04
C LEU A 141 14.74 -3.36 -15.29
N MET A 142 14.32 -3.24 -14.03
CA MET A 142 14.60 -2.06 -13.21
C MET A 142 16.08 -1.94 -12.85
N ALA A 143 16.79 -3.05 -12.62
CA ALA A 143 18.23 -3.06 -12.38
C ALA A 143 19.03 -2.56 -13.59
N LEU A 144 18.51 -2.81 -14.80
CA LEU A 144 19.10 -2.38 -16.07
C LEU A 144 18.68 -0.97 -16.51
N GLY A 145 17.94 -0.22 -15.67
CA GLY A 145 17.44 1.12 -16.03
C GLY A 145 16.33 1.10 -17.10
N LEU A 146 15.65 -0.03 -17.26
CA LEU A 146 14.60 -0.26 -18.25
C LEU A 146 13.19 -0.12 -17.64
N GLU A 147 13.00 0.85 -16.73
CA GLU A 147 11.71 1.12 -16.06
C GLU A 147 10.61 1.45 -17.07
N HIS A 148 10.97 2.02 -18.22
CA HIS A 148 10.03 2.33 -19.29
C HIS A 148 9.38 1.09 -19.95
N TYR A 149 9.91 -0.12 -19.71
CA TYR A 149 9.26 -1.39 -20.04
C TYR A 149 8.57 -1.99 -18.81
N SER A 150 9.23 -2.01 -17.65
CA SER A 150 8.70 -2.69 -16.47
C SER A 150 7.45 -2.03 -15.87
N GLU A 151 7.38 -0.69 -15.88
CA GLU A 151 6.25 0.01 -15.26
C GLU A 151 4.96 -0.04 -16.09
N PRO A 152 4.98 0.08 -17.43
CA PRO A 152 3.80 -0.19 -18.25
C PRO A 152 3.29 -1.62 -18.13
N VAL A 153 4.19 -2.63 -18.03
CA VAL A 153 3.79 -4.03 -17.82
C VAL A 153 3.14 -4.20 -16.44
N ALA A 154 3.66 -3.56 -15.40
CA ALA A 154 3.04 -3.58 -14.08
C ALA A 154 1.65 -2.90 -14.07
N ALA A 155 1.48 -1.81 -14.80
CA ALA A 155 0.17 -1.16 -14.97
C ALA A 155 -0.81 -2.06 -15.75
N LEU A 156 -0.35 -2.70 -16.83
CA LEU A 156 -1.13 -3.68 -17.59
C LEU A 156 -1.55 -4.86 -16.71
N GLN A 157 -0.64 -5.37 -15.88
CA GLN A 157 -0.94 -6.45 -14.92
C GLN A 157 -2.10 -6.06 -14.01
N GLN A 158 -2.10 -4.82 -13.46
CA GLN A 158 -3.19 -4.35 -12.60
C GLN A 158 -4.52 -4.21 -13.35
N LEU A 159 -4.49 -3.73 -14.61
CA LEU A 159 -5.66 -3.64 -15.47
C LEU A 159 -6.24 -5.02 -15.79
N LEU A 160 -5.40 -5.96 -16.21
CA LEU A 160 -5.79 -7.33 -16.50
C LEU A 160 -6.32 -8.04 -15.23
N PHE A 161 -5.65 -7.91 -14.10
CA PHE A 161 -6.09 -8.48 -12.84
C PHE A 161 -7.53 -8.08 -12.50
N LYS A 162 -7.81 -6.79 -12.49
CA LYS A 162 -9.14 -6.27 -12.17
C LYS A 162 -10.15 -6.55 -13.31
N GLY A 163 -9.77 -6.29 -14.56
CA GLY A 163 -10.65 -6.44 -15.71
C GLY A 163 -11.04 -7.90 -15.97
N LEU A 164 -10.06 -8.80 -16.10
CA LEU A 164 -10.32 -10.22 -16.28
C LEU A 164 -11.00 -10.85 -15.06
N GLY A 165 -10.57 -10.45 -13.85
CA GLY A 165 -11.20 -10.92 -12.62
C GLY A 165 -12.70 -10.63 -12.63
N ILE A 166 -13.11 -9.39 -12.94
CA ILE A 166 -14.53 -9.01 -13.02
C ILE A 166 -15.24 -9.76 -14.17
N LEU A 167 -14.64 -9.85 -15.34
CA LEU A 167 -15.24 -10.57 -16.48
C LEU A 167 -15.51 -12.04 -16.14
N LEU A 168 -14.57 -12.73 -15.50
CA LEU A 168 -14.72 -14.12 -15.10
C LEU A 168 -15.74 -14.30 -13.95
N VAL A 169 -15.82 -13.33 -13.04
CA VAL A 169 -16.86 -13.30 -12.00
C VAL A 169 -18.24 -13.12 -12.63
N LEU A 170 -18.41 -12.19 -13.59
CA LEU A 170 -19.66 -11.99 -14.33
C LEU A 170 -20.04 -13.21 -15.19
N ALA A 171 -19.04 -13.99 -15.65
CA ALA A 171 -19.26 -15.27 -16.33
C ALA A 171 -19.69 -16.41 -15.37
N GLY A 172 -19.88 -16.12 -14.07
CA GLY A 172 -20.39 -17.10 -13.10
C GLY A 172 -19.31 -17.90 -12.35
N LEU A 173 -18.02 -17.62 -12.56
CA LEU A 173 -16.92 -18.33 -11.90
C LEU A 173 -16.67 -17.86 -10.45
N GLY A 174 -17.41 -16.88 -9.95
CA GLY A 174 -17.32 -16.39 -8.58
C GLY A 174 -15.88 -16.05 -8.14
N VAL A 175 -15.50 -16.46 -6.92
CA VAL A 175 -14.17 -16.20 -6.37
C VAL A 175 -13.06 -16.83 -7.20
N ALA A 176 -13.28 -18.05 -7.73
CA ALA A 176 -12.30 -18.71 -8.59
C ALA A 176 -12.01 -17.87 -9.84
N GLY A 177 -13.05 -17.24 -10.44
CA GLY A 177 -12.89 -16.32 -11.57
C GLY A 177 -12.01 -15.11 -11.23
N ALA A 178 -12.21 -14.50 -10.07
CA ALA A 178 -11.39 -13.37 -9.62
C ALA A 178 -9.91 -13.76 -9.45
N LEU A 179 -9.63 -14.93 -8.87
CA LEU A 179 -8.28 -15.46 -8.67
C LEU A 179 -7.63 -15.93 -9.97
N LEU A 180 -8.38 -16.56 -10.88
CA LEU A 180 -7.89 -16.94 -12.21
C LEU A 180 -7.55 -15.70 -13.05
N GLY A 181 -8.38 -14.64 -12.99
CA GLY A 181 -8.05 -13.36 -13.61
C GLY A 181 -6.72 -12.79 -13.09
N TYR A 182 -6.45 -12.93 -11.80
CA TYR A 182 -5.16 -12.56 -11.22
C TYR A 182 -4.03 -13.46 -11.74
N ALA A 183 -4.20 -14.78 -11.74
CA ALA A 183 -3.19 -15.71 -12.26
C ALA A 183 -2.84 -15.43 -13.73
N VAL A 184 -3.84 -15.22 -14.60
CA VAL A 184 -3.62 -14.86 -16.01
C VAL A 184 -2.89 -13.52 -16.14
N SER A 185 -3.24 -12.53 -15.32
CA SER A 185 -2.55 -11.23 -15.33
C SER A 185 -1.08 -11.36 -14.93
N LEU A 186 -0.77 -12.21 -13.94
CA LEU A 186 0.60 -12.52 -13.53
C LEU A 186 1.37 -13.26 -14.62
N PHE A 187 0.74 -14.23 -15.29
CA PHE A 187 1.33 -14.95 -16.40
C PHE A 187 1.74 -14.01 -17.54
N VAL A 188 0.82 -13.15 -17.98
CA VAL A 188 1.09 -12.17 -19.05
C VAL A 188 2.22 -11.22 -18.63
N ALA A 189 2.16 -10.70 -17.41
CA ALA A 189 3.18 -9.78 -16.92
C ALA A 189 4.55 -10.44 -16.77
N ALA A 190 4.61 -11.68 -16.26
CA ALA A 190 5.84 -12.46 -16.16
C ALA A 190 6.44 -12.73 -17.54
N ALA A 191 5.60 -13.21 -18.49
CA ALA A 191 6.04 -13.48 -19.84
C ALA A 191 6.60 -12.23 -20.55
N LEU A 192 5.92 -11.08 -20.44
CA LEU A 192 6.40 -9.82 -21.02
C LEU A 192 7.67 -9.31 -20.36
N CYS A 193 7.74 -9.28 -19.01
CA CYS A 193 8.95 -8.83 -18.32
C CYS A 193 10.15 -9.72 -18.63
N LEU A 194 9.97 -11.04 -18.64
CA LEU A 194 11.05 -11.97 -18.97
C LEU A 194 11.44 -11.85 -20.46
N ALA A 195 10.49 -11.77 -21.40
CA ALA A 195 10.79 -11.58 -22.81
C ALA A 195 11.57 -10.30 -23.10
N PHE A 196 11.32 -9.20 -22.35
CA PHE A 196 12.13 -7.99 -22.45
C PHE A 196 13.48 -8.14 -21.76
N ALA A 197 13.53 -8.79 -20.58
CA ALA A 197 14.78 -8.99 -19.84
C ALA A 197 15.76 -9.89 -20.61
N THR A 198 15.29 -10.96 -21.22
CA THR A 198 16.13 -11.92 -21.99
C THR A 198 16.75 -11.35 -23.29
N ARG A 199 16.38 -10.14 -23.68
CA ARG A 199 17.09 -9.40 -24.74
C ARG A 199 18.38 -8.75 -24.23
N HIS A 200 18.56 -8.69 -22.93
CA HIS A 200 19.66 -7.99 -22.29
C HIS A 200 20.50 -8.90 -21.36
N VAL A 201 20.01 -10.11 -21.05
CA VAL A 201 20.69 -11.10 -20.21
C VAL A 201 20.68 -12.46 -20.89
N GLU A 202 21.74 -13.24 -20.69
CA GLU A 202 21.86 -14.57 -21.28
C GLU A 202 21.14 -15.63 -20.43
N LEU A 203 20.19 -16.35 -21.00
CA LEU A 203 19.46 -17.44 -20.32
C LEU A 203 20.36 -18.61 -19.93
N ARG A 204 21.47 -18.82 -20.64
CA ARG A 204 22.44 -19.88 -20.32
C ARG A 204 23.04 -19.72 -18.94
N SER A 205 23.15 -18.48 -18.44
CA SER A 205 23.65 -18.17 -17.09
C SER A 205 22.82 -18.82 -15.96
N VAL A 206 21.56 -19.23 -16.26
CA VAL A 206 20.71 -19.97 -15.29
C VAL A 206 21.30 -21.34 -14.98
N ILE A 207 21.97 -21.98 -15.93
CA ILE A 207 22.56 -23.32 -15.78
C ILE A 207 23.99 -23.20 -15.28
N ASP A 208 24.72 -22.14 -15.68
CA ASP A 208 26.11 -21.94 -15.34
C ASP A 208 26.28 -21.59 -13.84
N PRO A 209 27.33 -22.11 -13.16
CA PRO A 209 27.60 -21.72 -11.78
C PRO A 209 27.97 -20.23 -11.71
N LEU A 210 27.65 -19.58 -10.58
CA LEU A 210 28.09 -18.21 -10.33
C LEU A 210 29.62 -18.19 -10.19
N SER A 211 30.29 -17.56 -11.15
CA SER A 211 31.74 -17.42 -11.21
C SER A 211 32.27 -16.11 -10.59
N LEU A 212 31.36 -15.26 -10.09
CA LEU A 212 31.74 -13.99 -9.47
C LEU A 212 32.27 -14.20 -8.06
N ASP A 213 33.30 -13.40 -7.70
CA ASP A 213 33.88 -13.39 -6.36
C ASP A 213 33.00 -12.59 -5.37
N ILE A 214 31.77 -13.05 -5.19
CA ILE A 214 30.82 -12.51 -4.24
C ILE A 214 30.36 -13.63 -3.32
N GLU A 215 30.40 -13.39 -2.00
CA GLU A 215 29.87 -14.35 -1.05
C GLU A 215 28.36 -14.50 -1.25
N LYS A 216 27.89 -15.73 -1.57
CA LYS A 216 26.45 -16.05 -1.69
C LYS A 216 25.66 -15.65 -0.44
N ARG A 217 26.33 -15.65 0.73
CA ARG A 217 25.77 -15.22 1.99
C ARG A 217 25.43 -13.71 1.98
N GLU A 218 26.25 -12.89 1.35
CA GLU A 218 25.97 -11.46 1.19
C GLU A 218 24.73 -11.23 0.31
N LEU A 219 24.66 -11.94 -0.84
CA LEU A 219 23.54 -11.86 -1.78
C LEU A 219 22.21 -12.26 -1.14
N LEU A 220 22.21 -13.33 -0.32
CA LEU A 220 20.99 -13.82 0.34
C LEU A 220 20.69 -13.08 1.65
N GLY A 221 21.72 -12.66 2.39
CA GLY A 221 21.58 -12.02 3.70
C GLY A 221 21.18 -10.54 3.64
N PHE A 222 21.45 -9.88 2.52
CA PHE A 222 21.22 -8.43 2.35
C PHE A 222 19.82 -7.96 2.71
N ASN A 223 18.83 -8.78 2.46
CA ASN A 223 17.42 -8.36 2.57
C ASN A 223 16.69 -8.92 3.78
N THR A 224 17.33 -9.70 4.66
CA THR A 224 16.63 -10.37 5.78
C THR A 224 15.84 -9.40 6.65
N LEU A 225 16.45 -8.27 7.05
CA LEU A 225 15.76 -7.26 7.85
C LEU A 225 14.61 -6.60 7.09
N SER A 226 14.75 -6.40 5.78
CA SER A 226 13.69 -5.85 4.92
C SER A 226 12.52 -6.82 4.79
N VAL A 227 12.79 -8.12 4.69
CA VAL A 227 11.77 -9.18 4.66
C VAL A 227 11.03 -9.24 5.98
N VAL A 228 11.72 -9.23 7.11
CA VAL A 228 11.11 -9.19 8.45
C VAL A 228 10.22 -7.96 8.60
N HIS A 229 10.71 -6.76 8.23
CA HIS A 229 9.91 -5.54 8.27
C HIS A 229 8.66 -5.61 7.38
N ALA A 230 8.82 -6.12 6.15
CA ALA A 230 7.71 -6.27 5.22
C ALA A 230 6.67 -7.30 5.72
N PHE A 231 7.12 -8.40 6.31
CA PHE A 231 6.24 -9.42 6.89
C PHE A 231 5.44 -8.87 8.07
N LEU A 232 6.08 -8.16 9.01
CA LEU A 232 5.41 -7.51 10.13
C LEU A 232 4.39 -6.46 9.65
N ALA A 233 4.76 -5.64 8.66
CA ALA A 233 3.84 -4.67 8.06
C ALA A 233 2.66 -5.36 7.34
N SER A 234 2.91 -6.49 6.67
CA SER A 234 1.86 -7.27 6.02
C SER A 234 0.95 -7.96 7.03
N SER A 235 1.50 -8.49 8.12
CA SER A 235 0.72 -9.06 9.22
C SER A 235 -0.24 -8.03 9.80
N LEU A 236 0.24 -6.82 10.07
CA LEU A 236 -0.59 -5.70 10.56
C LEU A 236 -1.75 -5.34 9.63
N LEU A 237 -1.64 -5.62 8.33
CA LEU A 237 -2.66 -5.30 7.31
C LEU A 237 -3.59 -6.46 6.95
N ASN A 238 -3.30 -7.68 7.38
CA ASN A 238 -4.01 -8.88 6.90
C ASN A 238 -4.41 -9.86 8.02
N ALA A 239 -3.76 -9.83 9.18
CA ALA A 239 -4.03 -10.80 10.25
C ALA A 239 -5.48 -10.72 10.78
N ASP A 240 -6.03 -9.53 10.86
CA ASP A 240 -7.40 -9.25 11.25
C ASP A 240 -8.43 -9.94 10.32
N VAL A 241 -8.23 -9.87 9.00
CA VAL A 241 -9.11 -10.54 8.02
C VAL A 241 -9.09 -12.06 8.21
N LEU A 242 -7.91 -12.63 8.48
CA LEU A 242 -7.76 -14.07 8.73
C LEU A 242 -8.44 -14.48 10.05
N LEU A 243 -8.24 -13.70 11.10
CA LEU A 243 -8.87 -13.98 12.40
C LEU A 243 -10.39 -13.79 12.37
N ILE A 244 -10.92 -12.79 11.63
CA ILE A 244 -12.36 -12.67 11.43
C ILE A 244 -12.90 -13.89 10.68
N GLN A 245 -12.21 -14.39 9.66
CA GLN A 245 -12.62 -15.60 8.96
C GLN A 245 -12.72 -16.78 9.92
N LEU A 246 -11.72 -16.97 10.79
CA LEU A 246 -11.66 -18.08 11.73
C LEU A 246 -12.78 -18.04 12.78
N PHE A 247 -13.11 -16.86 13.29
CA PHE A 247 -14.06 -16.72 14.39
C PHE A 247 -15.48 -16.37 13.93
N GLN A 248 -15.66 -15.70 12.79
CA GLN A 248 -16.92 -15.08 12.37
C GLN A 248 -17.35 -15.45 10.94
N GLY A 249 -16.46 -16.07 10.15
CA GLY A 249 -16.74 -16.52 8.79
C GLY A 249 -16.62 -15.45 7.71
N SER A 250 -16.84 -15.89 6.47
CA SER A 250 -16.47 -15.14 5.25
C SER A 250 -17.26 -13.83 5.08
N SER A 251 -18.56 -13.80 5.44
CA SER A 251 -19.36 -12.57 5.26
C SER A 251 -18.85 -11.42 6.12
N GLN A 252 -18.49 -11.69 7.38
CA GLN A 252 -17.92 -10.69 8.28
C GLN A 252 -16.55 -10.23 7.80
N ALA A 253 -15.71 -11.17 7.33
CA ALA A 253 -14.41 -10.85 6.71
C ALA A 253 -14.59 -9.97 5.46
N GLY A 254 -15.63 -10.20 4.66
CA GLY A 254 -15.98 -9.40 3.49
C GLY A 254 -16.38 -7.97 3.84
N TYR A 255 -17.27 -7.77 4.79
CA TYR A 255 -17.67 -6.43 5.27
C TYR A 255 -16.47 -5.67 5.85
N TYR A 256 -15.70 -6.33 6.68
CA TYR A 256 -14.51 -5.74 7.28
C TYR A 256 -13.45 -5.36 6.23
N LYS A 257 -13.19 -6.25 5.25
CA LYS A 257 -12.25 -5.94 4.16
C LYS A 257 -12.72 -4.77 3.31
N ALA A 258 -14.02 -4.65 3.06
CA ALA A 258 -14.60 -3.48 2.38
C ALA A 258 -14.33 -2.19 3.17
N ALA A 259 -14.47 -2.20 4.51
CA ALA A 259 -14.13 -1.08 5.38
C ALA A 259 -12.64 -0.72 5.30
N LEU A 260 -11.74 -1.72 5.34
CA LEU A 260 -10.30 -1.52 5.19
C LEU A 260 -9.93 -0.87 3.85
N VAL A 261 -10.57 -1.29 2.76
CA VAL A 261 -10.31 -0.72 1.42
C VAL A 261 -10.67 0.75 1.37
N VAL A 262 -11.81 1.14 1.93
CA VAL A 262 -12.24 2.55 2.00
C VAL A 262 -11.33 3.36 2.92
N SER A 263 -11.03 2.85 4.11
CA SER A 263 -10.15 3.54 5.06
C SER A 263 -8.75 3.79 4.48
N ALA A 264 -8.27 2.90 3.60
CA ALA A 264 -6.97 3.05 2.94
C ALA A 264 -6.87 4.25 1.98
N PHE A 265 -7.99 4.86 1.56
CA PHE A 265 -7.97 6.12 0.78
C PHE A 265 -7.35 7.28 1.58
N LEU A 266 -7.44 7.26 2.90
CA LEU A 266 -6.76 8.23 3.76
C LEU A 266 -5.24 8.26 3.54
N TRP A 267 -4.67 7.17 3.03
CA TRP A 267 -3.23 7.04 2.83
C TRP A 267 -2.71 7.60 1.50
N PHE A 268 -3.59 8.11 0.64
CA PHE A 268 -3.21 8.56 -0.70
C PHE A 268 -2.12 9.65 -0.66
N VAL A 269 -2.41 10.76 0.02
CA VAL A 269 -1.45 11.87 0.14
C VAL A 269 -0.21 11.46 0.94
N PRO A 270 -0.31 10.84 2.13
CA PRO A 270 0.85 10.35 2.86
C PRO A 270 1.75 9.38 2.10
N ARG A 271 1.20 8.53 1.22
CA ARG A 271 2.00 7.65 0.35
C ARG A 271 2.83 8.42 -0.66
N ALA A 272 2.25 9.42 -1.32
CA ALA A 272 2.97 10.28 -2.26
C ALA A 272 4.10 11.04 -1.56
N LEU A 273 3.82 11.61 -0.38
CA LEU A 273 4.82 12.30 0.44
C LEU A 273 5.93 11.38 0.94
N LYS A 274 5.61 10.12 1.29
CA LYS A 274 6.60 9.11 1.67
C LYS A 274 7.66 8.91 0.58
N THR A 275 7.25 8.78 -0.69
CA THR A 275 8.18 8.56 -1.81
C THR A 275 9.11 9.75 -1.99
N THR A 276 8.57 10.97 -1.92
CA THR A 276 9.36 12.20 -2.01
C THR A 276 10.38 12.32 -0.87
N LEU A 277 9.99 11.97 0.36
CA LEU A 277 10.87 12.01 1.53
C LEU A 277 12.01 11.01 1.43
N LEU A 278 11.73 9.78 1.00
CA LEU A 278 12.74 8.73 0.90
C LEU A 278 13.96 9.18 0.07
N HIS A 279 13.71 9.78 -1.09
CA HIS A 279 14.79 10.25 -1.97
C HIS A 279 15.47 11.53 -1.46
N SER A 280 14.68 12.49 -0.97
CA SER A 280 15.19 13.81 -0.62
C SER A 280 15.87 13.89 0.75
N THR A 281 15.71 12.88 1.62
CA THR A 281 16.36 12.84 2.94
C THR A 281 17.63 12.01 2.95
N ALA A 282 17.82 11.09 2.01
CA ALA A 282 19.06 10.29 1.91
C ALA A 282 20.31 11.17 1.74
N GLU A 283 20.24 12.17 0.88
CA GLU A 283 21.34 13.15 0.68
C GLU A 283 21.60 13.96 1.95
N LEU A 284 20.54 14.42 2.65
CA LEU A 284 20.69 15.20 3.87
C LEU A 284 21.28 14.40 5.03
N TRP A 285 21.03 13.07 5.06
CA TRP A 285 21.67 12.18 6.03
C TRP A 285 23.17 12.03 5.75
N ALA A 286 23.58 11.90 4.48
CA ALA A 286 24.98 11.84 4.09
C ALA A 286 25.75 13.12 4.45
N GLU A 287 25.06 14.28 4.48
CA GLU A 287 25.62 15.58 4.83
C GLU A 287 25.50 15.91 6.35
N ASP A 288 24.95 15.00 7.19
CA ASP A 288 24.62 15.18 8.63
C ASP A 288 23.79 16.45 8.94
N ARG A 289 22.88 16.82 8.03
CA ARG A 289 22.05 18.03 8.13
C ARG A 289 20.73 17.78 8.86
N ARG A 290 20.81 17.38 10.12
CA ARG A 290 19.66 16.97 10.97
C ARG A 290 18.59 18.02 11.13
N ASP A 291 18.97 19.31 11.24
CA ASP A 291 18.00 20.41 11.35
C ASP A 291 17.12 20.50 10.10
N ARG A 292 17.71 20.32 8.91
CA ARG A 292 16.95 20.32 7.66
C ARG A 292 16.07 19.09 7.52
N ILE A 293 16.51 17.94 8.03
CA ILE A 293 15.70 16.72 8.08
C ILE A 293 14.50 16.96 8.99
N SER A 294 14.68 17.50 10.20
CA SER A 294 13.61 17.83 11.14
C SER A 294 12.61 18.83 10.56
N ALA A 295 13.10 19.92 9.95
CA ALA A 295 12.24 20.92 9.31
C ALA A 295 11.43 20.33 8.13
N ARG A 296 12.03 19.44 7.33
CA ARG A 296 11.34 18.79 6.21
C ARG A 296 10.36 17.73 6.71
N ALA A 297 10.76 16.93 7.71
CA ALA A 297 9.91 15.92 8.34
C ALA A 297 8.65 16.55 8.94
N SER A 298 8.80 17.57 9.78
CA SER A 298 7.69 18.22 10.47
C SER A 298 6.72 18.90 9.48
N ARG A 299 7.23 19.55 8.45
CA ARG A 299 6.41 20.16 7.40
C ARG A 299 5.57 19.13 6.63
N LEU A 300 6.17 18.02 6.20
CA LEU A 300 5.46 17.01 5.42
C LEU A 300 4.53 16.16 6.30
N THR A 301 4.87 15.95 7.58
CA THR A 301 3.95 15.37 8.57
C THR A 301 2.74 16.29 8.79
N ARG A 302 2.93 17.62 8.84
CA ARG A 302 1.83 18.57 8.91
C ARG A 302 0.95 18.54 7.65
N TYR A 303 1.54 18.46 6.44
CA TYR A 303 0.74 18.34 5.21
C TYR A 303 -0.05 17.02 5.18
N SER A 304 0.53 15.94 5.67
CA SER A 304 -0.19 14.68 5.90
C SER A 304 -1.34 14.87 6.89
N LEU A 305 -1.09 15.53 8.01
CA LEU A 305 -2.09 15.81 9.05
C LEU A 305 -3.27 16.62 8.49
N VAL A 306 -2.99 17.72 7.79
CA VAL A 306 -4.02 18.58 7.18
C VAL A 306 -4.85 17.80 6.16
N SER A 307 -4.20 17.07 5.24
CA SER A 307 -4.93 16.34 4.20
C SER A 307 -5.76 15.18 4.75
N VAL A 308 -5.22 14.43 5.72
CA VAL A 308 -5.91 13.27 6.29
C VAL A 308 -7.05 13.70 7.22
N MET A 309 -6.91 14.83 7.94
CA MET A 309 -7.98 15.41 8.76
C MET A 309 -9.24 15.68 7.93
N LEU A 310 -9.10 16.34 6.78
CA LEU A 310 -10.23 16.58 5.87
C LEU A 310 -10.89 15.28 5.42
N LEU A 311 -10.07 14.29 5.02
CA LEU A 311 -10.59 12.99 4.54
C LEU A 311 -11.31 12.22 5.65
N VAL A 312 -10.79 12.26 6.89
CA VAL A 312 -11.46 11.62 8.05
C VAL A 312 -12.79 12.29 8.35
N LEU A 313 -12.84 13.62 8.36
CA LEU A 313 -14.10 14.36 8.59
C LEU A 313 -15.12 14.07 7.50
N GLY A 314 -14.70 14.14 6.23
CA GLY A 314 -15.58 13.88 5.09
C GLY A 314 -16.08 12.44 5.07
N LEU A 315 -15.18 11.46 5.21
CA LEU A 315 -15.55 10.06 5.21
C LEU A 315 -16.36 9.66 6.45
N GLY A 316 -16.04 10.25 7.62
CA GLY A 316 -16.81 10.02 8.85
C GLY A 316 -18.24 10.53 8.74
N ALA A 317 -18.44 11.72 8.17
CA ALA A 317 -19.78 12.30 8.00
C ALA A 317 -20.60 11.64 6.88
N LEU A 318 -19.94 11.08 5.87
CA LEU A 318 -20.59 10.53 4.67
C LEU A 318 -20.47 9.00 4.59
N ALA A 319 -20.11 8.30 5.68
CA ALA A 319 -19.82 6.88 5.67
C ALA A 319 -21.01 6.05 5.16
N ASP A 320 -22.22 6.31 5.64
CA ASP A 320 -23.45 5.62 5.24
C ASP A 320 -23.76 5.85 3.75
N ALA A 321 -23.79 7.12 3.33
CA ALA A 321 -24.04 7.49 1.93
C ALA A 321 -22.99 6.91 0.99
N PHE A 322 -21.72 6.96 1.41
CA PHE A 322 -20.63 6.41 0.61
C PHE A 322 -20.73 4.89 0.47
N VAL A 323 -20.91 4.16 1.55
CA VAL A 323 -21.03 2.69 1.53
C VAL A 323 -22.24 2.26 0.72
N SER A 324 -23.39 2.90 0.93
CA SER A 324 -24.63 2.60 0.22
C SER A 324 -24.50 2.79 -1.30
N ILE A 325 -23.92 3.92 -1.74
CA ILE A 325 -23.77 4.21 -3.17
C ILE A 325 -22.59 3.46 -3.79
N TYR A 326 -21.46 3.31 -3.06
CA TYR A 326 -20.27 2.71 -3.61
C TYR A 326 -20.31 1.18 -3.63
N TYR A 327 -20.78 0.54 -2.55
CA TYR A 327 -20.89 -0.92 -2.43
C TYR A 327 -22.29 -1.48 -2.56
N GLY A 328 -23.33 -0.64 -2.36
CA GLY A 328 -24.72 -1.04 -2.32
C GLY A 328 -25.24 -1.27 -0.90
N ALA A 329 -26.58 -1.23 -0.73
CA ALA A 329 -27.25 -1.32 0.57
C ALA A 329 -26.93 -2.62 1.34
N SER A 330 -26.63 -3.73 0.64
CA SER A 330 -26.25 -4.99 1.27
C SER A 330 -24.94 -4.92 2.07
N PHE A 331 -24.12 -3.88 1.84
CA PHE A 331 -22.87 -3.64 2.56
C PHE A 331 -23.02 -2.63 3.72
N ALA A 332 -24.23 -2.24 4.10
CA ALA A 332 -24.45 -1.37 5.26
C ALA A 332 -23.70 -1.83 6.55
N PRO A 333 -23.54 -3.14 6.86
CA PRO A 333 -22.74 -3.57 8.01
C PRO A 333 -21.26 -3.11 7.99
N THR A 334 -20.75 -2.67 6.84
CA THR A 334 -19.39 -2.13 6.67
C THR A 334 -19.19 -0.77 7.36
N VAL A 335 -20.26 -0.01 7.59
CA VAL A 335 -20.18 1.38 8.12
C VAL A 335 -19.57 1.42 9.51
N THR A 336 -20.05 0.60 10.43
CA THR A 336 -19.57 0.58 11.82
C THR A 336 -18.05 0.27 11.90
N PRO A 337 -17.52 -0.81 11.30
CA PRO A 337 -16.08 -1.05 11.31
C PRO A 337 -15.31 0.04 10.56
N LEU A 338 -15.85 0.64 9.49
CA LEU A 338 -15.22 1.76 8.81
C LEU A 338 -15.02 2.94 9.77
N LEU A 339 -16.04 3.38 10.47
CA LEU A 339 -15.96 4.49 11.44
C LEU A 339 -14.96 4.18 12.56
N LEU A 340 -14.97 2.96 13.09
CA LEU A 340 -14.03 2.51 14.13
C LEU A 340 -12.57 2.44 13.63
N LEU A 341 -12.34 2.23 12.34
CA LEU A 341 -11.01 2.21 11.72
C LEU A 341 -10.43 3.60 11.48
N LEU A 342 -11.26 4.65 11.34
CA LEU A 342 -10.78 5.99 10.97
C LEU A 342 -9.71 6.55 11.92
N PRO A 343 -9.84 6.47 13.27
CA PRO A 343 -8.83 7.02 14.17
C PRO A 343 -7.46 6.35 14.02
N GLY A 344 -7.43 5.01 13.92
CA GLY A 344 -6.19 4.28 13.71
C GLY A 344 -5.58 4.54 12.33
N THR A 345 -6.40 4.54 11.29
CA THR A 345 -5.97 4.82 9.91
C THR A 345 -5.38 6.22 9.78
N PHE A 346 -5.93 7.20 10.51
CA PHE A 346 -5.37 8.55 10.67
C PHE A 346 -3.97 8.50 11.29
N GLY A 347 -3.80 7.80 12.41
CA GLY A 347 -2.49 7.64 13.07
C GLY A 347 -1.45 6.97 12.15
N PHE A 348 -1.83 5.90 11.46
CA PHE A 348 -0.93 5.21 10.52
C PHE A 348 -0.58 6.08 9.29
N ALA A 349 -1.50 6.90 8.81
CA ALA A 349 -1.23 7.86 7.75
C ALA A 349 -0.08 8.83 8.13
N LEU A 350 -0.10 9.32 9.38
CA LEU A 350 0.93 10.22 9.91
C LEU A 350 2.26 9.52 10.19
N ALA A 351 2.26 8.21 10.48
CA ALA A 351 3.48 7.44 10.66
C ALA A 351 4.27 7.24 9.35
N ARG A 352 3.61 7.31 8.18
CA ARG A 352 4.24 7.03 6.86
C ARG A 352 5.43 7.94 6.51
N PRO A 353 5.36 9.27 6.68
CA PRO A 353 6.53 10.13 6.50
C PRO A 353 7.71 9.77 7.40
N LEU A 354 7.44 9.42 8.66
CA LEU A 354 8.47 9.03 9.62
C LEU A 354 9.16 7.72 9.21
N MET A 355 8.36 6.74 8.75
CA MET A 355 8.90 5.48 8.21
C MET A 355 9.83 5.73 7.01
N ALA A 356 9.51 6.67 6.13
CA ALA A 356 10.36 7.01 4.99
C ALA A 356 11.74 7.51 5.41
N ILE A 357 11.77 8.39 6.41
CA ILE A 357 13.03 8.98 6.91
C ILE A 357 13.90 7.92 7.58
N GLY A 358 13.30 7.03 8.39
CA GLY A 358 14.01 5.90 8.98
C GLY A 358 14.54 4.90 7.95
N GLN A 359 13.80 4.68 6.86
CA GLN A 359 14.27 3.87 5.72
C GLN A 359 15.45 4.54 4.99
N ALA A 360 15.37 5.86 4.76
CA ALA A 360 16.45 6.62 4.12
C ALA A 360 17.76 6.62 4.94
N ASN A 361 17.66 6.59 6.27
CA ASN A 361 18.80 6.49 7.18
C ASN A 361 19.32 5.05 7.36
N GLY A 362 18.68 4.05 6.78
CA GLY A 362 19.07 2.64 6.99
C GLY A 362 18.75 2.08 8.37
N SER A 363 18.02 2.80 9.22
CA SER A 363 17.68 2.41 10.61
C SER A 363 16.60 1.32 10.67
N LEU A 364 16.78 0.22 9.90
CA LEU A 364 15.79 -0.85 9.78
C LEU A 364 15.44 -1.51 11.12
N ARG A 365 16.40 -1.64 12.04
CA ARG A 365 16.15 -2.22 13.38
C ARG A 365 15.12 -1.41 14.17
N THR A 366 15.25 -0.07 14.16
CA THR A 366 14.30 0.84 14.81
C THR A 366 12.91 0.74 14.16
N LEU A 367 12.86 0.66 12.84
CA LEU A 367 11.60 0.48 12.10
C LEU A 367 10.93 -0.87 12.40
N ILE A 368 11.72 -1.95 12.48
CA ILE A 368 11.24 -3.29 12.84
C ILE A 368 10.70 -3.27 14.27
N ALA A 369 11.40 -2.66 15.21
CA ALA A 369 10.92 -2.55 16.59
C ALA A 369 9.58 -1.79 16.66
N ALA A 370 9.49 -0.61 16.01
CA ALA A 370 8.26 0.20 16.00
C ALA A 370 7.08 -0.52 15.32
N THR A 371 7.30 -1.07 14.11
CA THR A 371 6.25 -1.78 13.37
C THR A 371 5.88 -3.10 14.03
N GLY A 372 6.87 -3.83 14.54
CA GLY A 372 6.68 -5.12 15.23
C GLY A 372 5.88 -4.96 16.51
N SER A 373 6.20 -3.96 17.34
CA SER A 373 5.41 -3.66 18.55
C SER A 373 3.94 -3.36 18.23
N ALA A 374 3.69 -2.55 17.19
CA ALA A 374 2.34 -2.27 16.73
C ALA A 374 1.62 -3.53 16.20
N ALA A 375 2.34 -4.39 15.46
CA ALA A 375 1.79 -5.65 14.96
C ALA A 375 1.44 -6.61 16.09
N VAL A 376 2.28 -6.72 17.13
CA VAL A 376 2.01 -7.55 18.30
C VAL A 376 0.77 -7.04 19.05
N ILE A 377 0.68 -5.73 19.32
CA ILE A 377 -0.50 -5.12 19.95
C ILE A 377 -1.76 -5.41 19.12
N ASN A 378 -1.69 -5.22 17.80
CA ASN A 378 -2.82 -5.50 16.92
C ASN A 378 -3.28 -6.97 16.99
N VAL A 379 -2.34 -7.93 16.87
CA VAL A 379 -2.67 -9.36 16.92
C VAL A 379 -3.24 -9.75 18.28
N VAL A 380 -2.64 -9.32 19.38
CA VAL A 380 -3.13 -9.61 20.72
C VAL A 380 -4.54 -9.05 20.93
N LEU A 381 -4.78 -7.80 20.56
CA LEU A 381 -6.11 -7.21 20.68
C LEU A 381 -7.12 -7.87 19.75
N ASN A 382 -6.74 -8.27 18.54
CA ASN A 382 -7.62 -9.03 17.64
C ASN A 382 -8.05 -10.38 18.25
N LEU A 383 -7.11 -11.13 18.85
CA LEU A 383 -7.42 -12.40 19.52
C LEU A 383 -8.35 -12.23 20.73
N LEU A 384 -8.27 -11.10 21.43
CA LEU A 384 -9.13 -10.79 22.57
C LEU A 384 -10.50 -10.25 22.19
N LEU A 385 -10.57 -9.39 21.16
CA LEU A 385 -11.78 -8.64 20.83
C LEU A 385 -12.64 -9.29 19.75
N ILE A 386 -12.06 -10.00 18.78
CA ILE A 386 -12.83 -10.60 17.68
C ILE A 386 -13.82 -11.67 18.18
N PRO A 387 -13.46 -12.59 19.09
CA PRO A 387 -14.39 -13.61 19.55
C PRO A 387 -15.69 -13.03 20.15
N THR A 388 -15.60 -11.88 20.82
CA THR A 388 -16.73 -11.24 21.52
C THR A 388 -17.45 -10.20 20.67
N TYR A 389 -16.68 -9.37 19.94
CA TYR A 389 -17.20 -8.18 19.23
C TYR A 389 -17.13 -8.30 17.69
N GLY A 390 -16.67 -9.46 17.17
CA GLY A 390 -16.60 -9.72 15.74
C GLY A 390 -15.75 -8.68 14.98
N MET A 391 -16.24 -8.25 13.81
CA MET A 391 -15.55 -7.26 12.97
C MET A 391 -15.40 -5.88 13.63
N SER A 392 -16.28 -5.51 14.57
CA SER A 392 -16.13 -4.26 15.33
C SER A 392 -14.96 -4.34 16.31
N GLY A 393 -14.77 -5.52 16.93
CA GLY A 393 -13.59 -5.80 17.76
C GLY A 393 -12.29 -5.73 16.96
N ALA A 394 -12.29 -6.30 15.75
CA ALA A 394 -11.17 -6.17 14.83
C ALA A 394 -10.87 -4.72 14.45
N ALA A 395 -11.91 -3.92 14.18
CA ALA A 395 -11.74 -2.51 13.83
C ALA A 395 -11.12 -1.70 14.97
N VAL A 396 -11.54 -1.95 16.22
CA VAL A 396 -10.93 -1.33 17.41
C VAL A 396 -9.47 -1.79 17.57
N ALA A 397 -9.22 -3.11 17.52
CA ALA A 397 -7.86 -3.67 17.61
C ALA A 397 -6.92 -3.06 16.56
N THR A 398 -7.39 -2.95 15.32
CA THR A 398 -6.63 -2.36 14.21
C THR A 398 -6.47 -0.86 14.38
N SER A 399 -7.48 -0.15 14.89
CA SER A 399 -7.33 1.27 15.22
C SER A 399 -6.26 1.51 16.28
N VAL A 400 -6.20 0.69 17.32
CA VAL A 400 -5.15 0.78 18.35
C VAL A 400 -3.79 0.41 17.75
N GLY A 401 -3.70 -0.68 16.99
CA GLY A 401 -2.47 -1.11 16.31
C GLY A 401 -1.93 -0.04 15.35
N TYR A 402 -2.78 0.51 14.49
CA TYR A 402 -2.41 1.58 13.54
C TYR A 402 -2.08 2.90 14.25
N GLY A 403 -2.85 3.27 15.30
CA GLY A 403 -2.57 4.45 16.10
C GLY A 403 -1.23 4.35 16.83
N SER A 404 -0.89 3.17 17.36
CA SER A 404 0.38 2.91 18.04
C SER A 404 1.58 3.02 17.09
N MET A 405 1.40 2.76 15.77
CA MET A 405 2.44 3.01 14.75
C MET A 405 2.95 4.45 14.80
N LEU A 406 2.05 5.44 14.94
CA LEU A 406 2.46 6.83 15.06
C LEU A 406 3.33 7.04 16.30
N LEU A 407 2.90 6.55 17.45
CA LEU A 407 3.62 6.72 18.72
C LEU A 407 5.01 6.07 18.70
N PHE A 408 5.10 4.82 18.21
CA PHE A 408 6.37 4.12 18.13
C PHE A 408 7.33 4.72 17.12
N HIS A 409 6.82 5.20 15.96
CA HIS A 409 7.66 5.88 14.96
C HIS A 409 8.08 7.29 15.41
N LEU A 410 7.29 7.99 16.24
CA LEU A 410 7.71 9.22 16.89
C LEU A 410 8.84 8.97 17.91
N ALA A 411 8.73 7.91 18.70
CA ALA A 411 9.82 7.49 19.59
C ALA A 411 11.06 7.09 18.79
N GLY A 412 10.88 6.34 17.71
CA GLY A 412 11.95 5.96 16.78
C GLY A 412 12.65 7.15 16.13
N ALA A 413 11.92 8.21 15.76
CA ALA A 413 12.48 9.44 15.21
C ALA A 413 13.45 10.13 16.18
N ARG A 414 13.10 10.16 17.48
CA ARG A 414 13.98 10.68 18.54
C ARG A 414 15.26 9.84 18.69
N VAL A 415 15.15 8.50 18.63
CA VAL A 415 16.30 7.59 18.67
C VAL A 415 17.22 7.81 17.45
N ILE A 416 16.64 8.04 16.29
CA ILE A 416 17.38 8.31 15.04
C ILE A 416 18.02 9.71 15.06
N GLY A 417 17.49 10.64 15.86
CA GLY A 417 18.06 11.98 16.08
C GLY A 417 17.46 13.09 15.21
N TYR A 418 16.14 13.05 14.97
CA TYR A 418 15.41 14.16 14.33
C TYR A 418 14.05 14.39 15.01
N ASP A 419 13.51 15.62 14.89
CA ASP A 419 12.22 16.00 15.45
C ASP A 419 11.16 16.19 14.35
N PRO A 420 10.20 15.26 14.23
CA PRO A 420 9.12 15.36 13.24
C PRO A 420 7.97 16.29 13.66
N LEU A 421 8.00 16.85 14.89
CA LEU A 421 6.90 17.65 15.46
C LEU A 421 7.20 19.14 15.52
N ALA A 422 8.44 19.57 15.23
CA ALA A 422 8.92 20.95 15.42
C ALA A 422 8.01 22.04 14.77
N ASP A 423 7.36 21.74 13.61
CA ASP A 423 6.44 22.67 12.93
C ASP A 423 5.10 21.99 12.61
N LEU A 424 4.55 21.20 13.52
CA LEU A 424 3.30 20.46 13.30
C LEU A 424 2.05 21.36 13.31
N ARG A 425 2.10 22.45 14.06
CA ARG A 425 0.99 23.42 14.25
C ARG A 425 -0.33 22.74 14.65
N LEU A 426 -0.25 21.70 15.50
CA LEU A 426 -1.36 20.79 15.81
C LEU A 426 -2.64 21.54 16.24
N GLY A 427 -2.54 22.51 17.14
CA GLY A 427 -3.70 23.29 17.60
C GLY A 427 -4.40 24.05 16.47
N ARG A 428 -3.64 24.57 15.48
CA ARG A 428 -4.20 25.27 14.32
C ARG A 428 -4.91 24.29 13.37
N VAL A 429 -4.35 23.10 13.17
CA VAL A 429 -4.98 22.06 12.33
C VAL A 429 -6.25 21.53 12.99
N ILE A 430 -6.24 21.30 14.31
CA ILE A 430 -7.44 20.91 15.07
C ILE A 430 -8.52 21.98 14.98
N ALA A 431 -8.17 23.26 15.15
CA ALA A 431 -9.13 24.37 15.01
C ALA A 431 -9.74 24.43 13.61
N SER A 432 -8.91 24.27 12.55
CA SER A 432 -9.40 24.19 11.17
C SER A 432 -10.33 23.00 10.97
N GLY A 433 -9.97 21.84 11.53
CA GLY A 433 -10.77 20.62 11.48
C GLY A 433 -12.11 20.77 12.18
N ALA A 434 -12.12 21.39 13.37
CA ALA A 434 -13.35 21.62 14.13
C ALA A 434 -14.31 22.56 13.38
N LEU A 435 -13.80 23.69 12.85
CA LEU A 435 -14.60 24.64 12.06
C LEU A 435 -15.20 23.98 10.82
N ALA A 436 -14.41 23.25 10.05
CA ALA A 436 -14.90 22.57 8.86
C ALA A 436 -15.78 21.37 9.22
N GLY A 437 -15.49 20.66 10.30
CA GLY A 437 -16.26 19.49 10.77
C GLY A 437 -17.71 19.85 11.08
N VAL A 438 -17.93 21.00 11.75
CA VAL A 438 -19.30 21.50 12.01
C VAL A 438 -20.08 21.70 10.70
N VAL A 439 -19.44 22.30 9.69
CA VAL A 439 -20.09 22.53 8.38
C VAL A 439 -20.30 21.22 7.62
N ILE A 440 -19.30 20.35 7.59
CA ILE A 440 -19.36 19.06 6.90
C ILE A 440 -20.46 18.18 7.49
N VAL A 441 -20.48 18.02 8.81
CA VAL A 441 -21.48 17.21 9.50
C VAL A 441 -22.87 17.85 9.39
N GLY A 442 -22.98 19.18 9.57
CA GLY A 442 -24.21 19.91 9.43
C GLY A 442 -24.85 19.78 8.05
N LEU A 443 -24.04 19.89 6.97
CA LEU A 443 -24.52 19.67 5.61
C LEU A 443 -24.89 18.20 5.35
N ALA A 444 -24.06 17.25 5.80
CA ALA A 444 -24.33 15.83 5.62
C ALA A 444 -25.65 15.40 6.28
N THR A 445 -25.96 15.95 7.46
CA THR A 445 -27.21 15.66 8.17
C THR A 445 -28.43 16.43 7.64
N ALA A 446 -28.23 17.61 7.07
CA ALA A 446 -29.31 18.42 6.52
C ALA A 446 -29.78 17.96 5.12
N ILE A 447 -28.90 17.31 4.34
CA ILE A 447 -29.23 16.83 3.00
C ILE A 447 -29.83 15.44 3.09
N GLY A 448 -31.12 15.31 2.78
CA GLY A 448 -31.87 14.02 2.86
C GLY A 448 -31.57 13.01 1.75
N SER A 449 -30.66 13.31 0.80
CA SER A 449 -30.31 12.43 -0.33
C SER A 449 -28.84 12.07 -0.28
N ASP A 450 -28.51 10.78 -0.21
CA ASP A 450 -27.13 10.26 -0.21
C ASP A 450 -26.32 10.74 -1.41
N LEU A 451 -26.91 10.71 -2.61
CA LEU A 451 -26.24 11.14 -3.83
C LEU A 451 -25.92 12.63 -3.80
N VAL A 452 -26.87 13.46 -3.37
CA VAL A 452 -26.67 14.91 -3.26
C VAL A 452 -25.62 15.22 -2.19
N SER A 453 -25.65 14.52 -1.05
CA SER A 453 -24.65 14.65 0.01
C SER A 453 -23.24 14.35 -0.52
N LEU A 454 -23.06 13.27 -1.27
CA LEU A 454 -21.74 12.89 -1.85
C LEU A 454 -21.24 13.86 -2.92
N VAL A 455 -22.12 14.58 -3.59
CA VAL A 455 -21.75 15.58 -4.61
C VAL A 455 -21.48 16.95 -4.00
N VAL A 456 -22.26 17.36 -3.01
CA VAL A 456 -22.24 18.73 -2.45
C VAL A 456 -21.27 18.86 -1.27
N VAL A 457 -21.29 17.90 -0.32
CA VAL A 457 -20.50 18.00 0.92
C VAL A 457 -18.97 18.03 0.68
N PRO A 458 -18.39 17.19 -0.21
CA PRO A 458 -16.95 17.20 -0.40
C PRO A 458 -16.39 18.53 -0.95
N PRO A 459 -16.92 19.14 -2.02
CA PRO A 459 -16.39 20.42 -2.51
C PRO A 459 -16.63 21.58 -1.53
N VAL A 460 -17.78 21.64 -0.86
CA VAL A 460 -18.03 22.67 0.16
C VAL A 460 -17.13 22.47 1.37
N GLY A 461 -17.02 21.22 1.86
CA GLY A 461 -16.13 20.89 2.96
C GLY A 461 -14.67 21.20 2.66
N LEU A 462 -14.20 20.90 1.45
CA LEU A 462 -12.85 21.27 1.00
C LEU A 462 -12.65 22.80 1.00
N ALA A 463 -13.60 23.57 0.48
CA ALA A 463 -13.52 25.02 0.42
C ALA A 463 -13.46 25.64 1.83
N VAL A 464 -14.36 25.21 2.72
CA VAL A 464 -14.40 25.68 4.12
C VAL A 464 -13.12 25.28 4.86
N TYR A 465 -12.67 24.02 4.70
CA TYR A 465 -11.45 23.55 5.36
C TYR A 465 -10.20 24.27 4.86
N ALA A 466 -10.10 24.53 3.56
CA ALA A 466 -9.01 25.31 2.98
C ALA A 466 -8.99 26.75 3.52
N ALA A 467 -10.14 27.41 3.54
CA ALA A 467 -10.28 28.75 4.11
C ALA A 467 -9.92 28.77 5.61
N ALA A 468 -10.43 27.82 6.40
CA ALA A 468 -10.09 27.69 7.81
C ALA A 468 -8.59 27.39 8.02
N SER A 469 -7.98 26.53 7.20
CA SER A 469 -6.55 26.19 7.31
C SER A 469 -5.63 27.37 7.00
N ILE A 470 -6.04 28.26 6.11
CA ILE A 470 -5.33 29.51 5.82
C ILE A 470 -5.58 30.52 6.95
N GLY A 471 -6.83 30.70 7.36
CA GLY A 471 -7.21 31.67 8.40
C GLY A 471 -6.58 31.37 9.78
N THR A 472 -6.47 30.11 10.17
CA THR A 472 -5.79 29.70 11.40
C THR A 472 -4.26 29.68 11.28
N GLY A 473 -3.72 29.76 10.05
CA GLY A 473 -2.29 29.60 9.78
C GLY A 473 -1.79 28.17 9.92
N ALA A 474 -2.67 27.15 9.82
CA ALA A 474 -2.28 25.75 9.71
C ALA A 474 -1.43 25.53 8.44
N ILE A 475 -1.80 26.20 7.35
CA ILE A 475 -0.99 26.35 6.12
C ILE A 475 -0.66 27.83 5.95
N GLY A 476 0.63 28.16 5.84
CA GLY A 476 1.08 29.53 5.59
C GLY A 476 0.79 29.95 4.14
N THR A 477 0.46 31.23 3.93
CA THR A 477 0.21 31.78 2.58
C THR A 477 1.41 31.63 1.64
N ALA A 478 2.62 31.81 2.14
CA ALA A 478 3.85 31.57 1.37
C ALA A 478 4.03 30.11 0.96
N GLU A 479 3.63 29.17 1.83
CA GLU A 479 3.66 27.72 1.52
C GLU A 479 2.64 27.38 0.43
N LEU A 480 1.43 27.94 0.54
CA LEU A 480 0.38 27.75 -0.46
C LEU A 480 0.83 28.26 -1.84
N ARG A 481 1.45 29.44 -1.91
CA ARG A 481 2.01 29.98 -3.16
C ARG A 481 3.07 29.04 -3.74
N THR A 482 3.94 28.49 -2.91
CA THR A 482 4.97 27.53 -3.36
C THR A 482 4.36 26.28 -3.93
N ILE A 483 3.33 25.72 -3.30
CA ILE A 483 2.60 24.55 -3.77
C ILE A 483 1.89 24.83 -5.10
N LEU A 484 1.18 25.98 -5.20
CA LEU A 484 0.46 26.36 -6.42
C LEU A 484 1.40 26.58 -7.61
N ARG A 485 2.60 27.15 -7.40
CA ARG A 485 3.62 27.32 -8.45
C ARG A 485 4.17 26.00 -9.00
N GLN A 486 4.13 24.94 -8.21
CA GLN A 486 4.64 23.61 -8.61
C GLN A 486 3.58 22.74 -9.28
N LEU A 487 2.30 23.07 -9.15
CA LEU A 487 1.22 22.33 -9.80
C LEU A 487 1.13 22.70 -11.28
N PRO A 488 0.99 21.73 -12.20
CA PRO A 488 0.77 21.98 -13.63
C PRO A 488 -0.69 22.40 -13.89
N LEU A 489 -1.15 23.43 -13.17
CA LEU A 489 -2.49 23.98 -13.37
C LEU A 489 -2.49 24.94 -14.55
N PRO A 490 -3.53 24.92 -15.41
CA PRO A 490 -3.72 25.98 -16.37
C PRO A 490 -3.82 27.31 -15.61
N GLN A 491 -3.02 28.28 -16.02
CA GLN A 491 -2.94 29.60 -15.37
C GLN A 491 -4.25 30.38 -15.61
N VAL A 492 -5.31 30.05 -14.88
CA VAL A 492 -6.60 30.74 -14.94
C VAL A 492 -6.54 32.00 -14.08
N GLY A 493 -7.01 33.11 -14.61
CA GLY A 493 -6.83 34.47 -14.11
C GLY A 493 -6.93 34.77 -12.59
N PRO A 494 -7.88 34.21 -11.81
CA PRO A 494 -7.94 34.47 -10.36
C PRO A 494 -6.81 33.78 -9.58
N LEU A 495 -6.35 32.61 -10.00
CA LEU A 495 -5.23 31.89 -9.37
C LEU A 495 -3.88 32.61 -9.63
N ARG A 496 -3.73 33.26 -10.78
CA ARG A 496 -2.55 34.03 -11.12
C ARG A 496 -2.38 35.27 -10.21
N ARG A 497 -3.47 35.94 -9.85
CA ARG A 497 -3.44 37.06 -8.91
C ARG A 497 -2.98 36.65 -7.50
N LEU A 498 -3.35 35.46 -7.03
CA LEU A 498 -2.89 34.90 -5.76
C LEU A 498 -1.41 34.50 -5.78
N ILE A 499 -0.89 34.14 -6.96
CA ILE A 499 0.51 33.72 -7.16
C ILE A 499 1.43 34.92 -7.30
N ASP A 500 0.96 36.01 -7.93
CA ASP A 500 1.75 37.23 -8.32
C ASP A 500 1.61 38.39 -7.33
N SER A 501 0.67 38.35 -6.35
CA SER A 501 0.58 39.36 -5.29
C SER A 501 1.73 39.21 -4.31
N GLU A 502 2.67 40.14 -4.35
CA GLU A 502 3.74 40.32 -3.34
C GLU A 502 3.18 40.68 -1.96
#